data_1428328488a3a17e7d97b4498157d769
#
_entry.id   1428328488a3a17e7d97b4498157d769
#
_cell.length_a   1.000
_cell.length_b   1.000
_cell.length_c   1.000
_cell.angle_alpha   90.00
_cell.angle_beta   90.00
_cell.angle_gamma   90.00
#
_symmetry.space_group_name_H-M   'P 1'
#
loop_
_entity.id
_entity.type
_entity.pdbx_description
1 polymer ?
#
loop_
_entity_poly.entity_id
_entity_poly.type
_entity_poly.pdbx_seq_one_letter_code
_entity_poly.pdbx_strand_id
1 'polypeptide(L)'
;MPNIPAHIIQARQEVGQKIAAEKLPSWAACPTIQYPARLSMEQCSSEWTARYKSQLIKGETLVDLTGGLGVDCCFLSESFTHTTYVEQQPELCQLATHNFASLGKHIHVVNAQCEDYLENMQPADVIFIDPARRDNKGGKVVLLADCTPNLLDIGNKLLQKCQTMY
;
A
#
# COMPACT_ATOMS: atom_id res chain seq x y z
N MET A 1 -3.24 20.96 3.63
CA MET A 1 -2.04 20.35 3.03
C MET A 1 -0.93 21.38 2.95
N PRO A 2 0.34 21.01 3.13
CA PRO A 2 1.42 21.88 2.68
C PRO A 2 1.26 22.09 1.16
N ASN A 3 1.31 23.34 0.75
CA ASN A 3 1.15 23.72 -0.67
C ASN A 3 2.45 23.31 -1.39
N ILE A 4 2.47 22.09 -1.97
CA ILE A 4 3.66 21.60 -2.69
C ILE A 4 3.79 22.42 -3.97
N PRO A 5 4.93 23.10 -4.21
CA PRO A 5 5.13 23.90 -5.40
C PRO A 5 4.99 23.07 -6.69
N ALA A 6 4.39 23.65 -7.74
CA ALA A 6 4.10 22.98 -9.01
C ALA A 6 5.34 22.32 -9.65
N HIS A 7 6.51 22.95 -9.57
CA HIS A 7 7.76 22.39 -10.11
C HIS A 7 8.21 21.11 -9.36
N ILE A 8 7.91 20.99 -8.07
CA ILE A 8 8.20 19.77 -7.30
C ILE A 8 7.24 18.66 -7.71
N ILE A 9 5.95 18.97 -7.92
CA ILE A 9 4.97 18.01 -8.43
C ILE A 9 5.40 17.50 -9.79
N GLN A 10 5.79 18.38 -10.69
CA GLN A 10 6.27 18.00 -12.02
C GLN A 10 7.53 17.12 -11.96
N ALA A 11 8.52 17.49 -11.14
CA ALA A 11 9.72 16.69 -10.97
C ALA A 11 9.40 15.27 -10.40
N ARG A 12 8.44 15.16 -9.46
CA ARG A 12 7.96 13.87 -8.95
C ARG A 12 7.34 13.03 -10.07
N GLN A 13 6.50 13.64 -10.93
CA GLN A 13 5.87 12.95 -12.06
C GLN A 13 6.91 12.42 -13.05
N GLU A 14 7.89 13.22 -13.43
CA GLU A 14 8.94 12.82 -14.38
C GLU A 14 9.80 11.67 -13.83
N VAL A 15 10.22 11.75 -12.57
CA VAL A 15 11.00 10.68 -11.90
C VAL A 15 10.14 9.44 -11.71
N GLY A 16 8.90 9.60 -11.22
CA GLY A 16 7.97 8.50 -11.02
C GLY A 16 7.65 7.75 -12.29
N GLN A 17 7.40 8.46 -13.39
CA GLN A 17 7.14 7.87 -14.72
C GLN A 17 8.32 7.02 -15.21
N LYS A 18 9.56 7.48 -15.02
CA LYS A 18 10.76 6.72 -15.40
C LYS A 18 10.88 5.41 -14.61
N ILE A 19 10.69 5.47 -13.29
CA ILE A 19 10.72 4.28 -12.43
C ILE A 19 9.57 3.33 -12.76
N ALA A 20 8.37 3.88 -12.98
CA ALA A 20 7.18 3.10 -13.30
C ALA A 20 7.30 2.39 -14.65
N ALA A 21 7.94 2.98 -15.65
CA ALA A 21 8.14 2.34 -16.96
C ALA A 21 8.85 0.97 -16.85
N GLU A 22 9.75 0.82 -15.89
CA GLU A 22 10.45 -0.43 -15.64
C GLU A 22 9.76 -1.32 -14.60
N LYS A 23 9.23 -0.71 -13.55
CA LYS A 23 8.78 -1.41 -12.34
C LYS A 23 7.27 -1.69 -12.33
N LEU A 24 6.47 -0.81 -12.93
CA LEU A 24 5.00 -0.79 -12.93
C LEU A 24 4.46 -0.45 -14.33
N PRO A 25 4.70 -1.27 -15.35
CA PRO A 25 4.39 -0.92 -16.74
C PRO A 25 2.91 -0.61 -16.98
N SER A 26 1.97 -1.27 -16.31
CA SER A 26 0.54 -0.97 -16.44
C SER A 26 0.17 0.41 -15.86
N TRP A 27 0.83 0.81 -14.77
CA TRP A 27 0.67 2.15 -14.22
C TRP A 27 1.28 3.22 -15.11
N ALA A 28 2.47 2.96 -15.65
CA ALA A 28 3.14 3.86 -16.59
C ALA A 28 2.34 4.09 -17.87
N ALA A 29 1.56 3.09 -18.30
CA ALA A 29 0.69 3.19 -19.47
C ALA A 29 -0.58 4.03 -19.20
N CYS A 30 -0.94 4.29 -17.94
CA CYS A 30 -2.08 5.11 -17.57
C CYS A 30 -1.65 6.58 -17.38
N PRO A 31 -2.04 7.52 -18.27
CA PRO A 31 -1.51 8.89 -18.28
C PRO A 31 -1.96 9.73 -17.09
N THR A 32 -2.98 9.29 -16.34
CA THR A 32 -3.55 10.02 -15.20
C THR A 32 -2.93 9.61 -13.87
N ILE A 33 -2.04 8.62 -13.83
CA ILE A 33 -1.36 8.20 -12.60
C ILE A 33 -0.53 9.34 -12.02
N GLN A 34 -0.65 9.52 -10.72
CA GLN A 34 0.17 10.43 -9.94
C GLN A 34 1.22 9.67 -9.15
N TYR A 35 2.44 10.22 -9.09
CA TYR A 35 3.56 9.58 -8.41
C TYR A 35 3.98 10.35 -7.15
N PRO A 36 4.28 9.64 -6.04
CA PRO A 36 4.75 10.24 -4.80
C PRO A 36 6.22 10.66 -4.88
N ALA A 37 6.82 10.99 -3.74
CA ALA A 37 8.25 11.16 -3.63
C ALA A 37 9.00 9.88 -4.05
N ARG A 38 10.20 10.06 -4.61
CA ARG A 38 11.04 8.98 -5.17
C ARG A 38 11.20 7.76 -4.24
N LEU A 39 11.36 8.00 -2.93
CA LEU A 39 11.55 6.93 -1.96
C LEU A 39 10.41 5.91 -1.95
N SER A 40 9.16 6.38 -2.00
CA SER A 40 7.99 5.48 -2.04
C SER A 40 7.96 4.64 -3.33
N MET A 41 8.40 5.20 -4.45
CA MET A 41 8.53 4.48 -5.72
C MET A 41 9.62 3.39 -5.67
N GLU A 42 10.73 3.67 -5.01
CA GLU A 42 11.82 2.70 -4.86
C GLU A 42 11.45 1.54 -3.93
N GLN A 43 10.65 1.81 -2.90
CA GLN A 43 10.26 0.84 -1.88
C GLN A 43 9.06 -0.03 -2.23
N CYS A 44 8.16 0.41 -3.12
CA CYS A 44 6.99 -0.38 -3.49
C CYS A 44 7.39 -1.68 -4.20
N SER A 45 6.49 -2.65 -4.21
CA SER A 45 6.62 -3.88 -5.01
C SER A 45 6.71 -3.56 -6.51
N SER A 46 7.36 -4.43 -7.29
CA SER A 46 7.20 -4.41 -8.73
C SER A 46 5.83 -4.97 -9.13
N GLU A 47 5.34 -4.60 -10.31
CA GLU A 47 4.11 -5.17 -10.86
C GLU A 47 4.16 -6.70 -10.93
N TRP A 48 5.30 -7.27 -11.35
CA TRP A 48 5.50 -8.73 -11.37
C TRP A 48 5.34 -9.36 -10.00
N THR A 49 5.94 -8.76 -8.97
CA THR A 49 5.84 -9.25 -7.59
C THR A 49 4.39 -9.16 -7.08
N ALA A 50 3.72 -8.03 -7.33
CA ALA A 50 2.33 -7.83 -6.90
C ALA A 50 1.36 -8.80 -7.60
N ARG A 51 1.53 -9.01 -8.92
CA ARG A 51 0.76 -10.01 -9.70
C ARG A 51 1.02 -11.44 -9.21
N TYR A 52 2.26 -11.79 -8.89
CA TYR A 52 2.56 -13.09 -8.30
C TYR A 52 1.84 -13.28 -6.96
N LYS A 53 1.93 -12.29 -6.07
CA LYS A 53 1.21 -12.32 -4.78
C LYS A 53 -0.30 -12.50 -4.98
N SER A 54 -0.91 -11.82 -5.95
CA SER A 54 -2.36 -11.92 -6.22
C SER A 54 -2.83 -13.31 -6.68
N GLN A 55 -1.93 -14.16 -7.13
CA GLN A 55 -2.24 -15.56 -7.48
C GLN A 55 -2.27 -16.50 -6.27
N LEU A 56 -1.67 -16.08 -5.15
CA LEU A 56 -1.50 -16.90 -3.95
C LEU A 56 -2.70 -16.82 -3.00
N ILE A 57 -3.45 -15.72 -3.04
CA ILE A 57 -4.54 -15.43 -2.12
C ILE A 57 -5.79 -14.98 -2.86
N LYS A 58 -6.94 -15.38 -2.33
CA LYS A 58 -8.27 -14.98 -2.83
C LYS A 58 -9.28 -15.06 -1.71
N GLY A 59 -10.39 -14.38 -1.84
CA GLY A 59 -11.48 -14.39 -0.86
C GLY A 59 -12.56 -13.38 -1.20
N GLU A 60 -13.43 -13.14 -0.26
CA GLU A 60 -14.44 -12.11 -0.37
C GLU A 60 -13.91 -10.76 0.12
N THR A 61 -13.17 -10.76 1.24
CA THR A 61 -12.70 -9.55 1.93
C THR A 61 -11.18 -9.53 2.10
N LEU A 62 -10.55 -8.44 1.64
CA LEU A 62 -9.14 -8.14 1.83
C LEU A 62 -8.97 -6.84 2.59
N VAL A 63 -8.09 -6.83 3.58
CA VAL A 63 -7.60 -5.61 4.23
C VAL A 63 -6.09 -5.53 4.11
N ASP A 64 -5.59 -4.51 3.41
CA ASP A 64 -4.18 -4.14 3.39
C ASP A 64 -3.93 -3.10 4.49
N LEU A 65 -3.23 -3.51 5.56
CA LEU A 65 -2.95 -2.67 6.73
C LEU A 65 -1.72 -1.76 6.58
N THR A 66 -0.97 -1.90 5.50
CA THR A 66 0.29 -1.18 5.25
C THR A 66 0.37 -0.68 3.82
N GLY A 67 -0.67 -0.01 3.38
CA GLY A 67 -0.96 0.29 1.98
C GLY A 67 0.16 0.95 1.17
N GLY A 68 0.92 1.88 1.75
CA GLY A 68 2.03 2.54 1.07
C GLY A 68 1.62 3.20 -0.24
N LEU A 69 2.30 2.90 -1.34
CA LEU A 69 1.90 3.39 -2.67
C LEU A 69 0.64 2.70 -3.22
N GLY A 70 0.21 1.58 -2.63
CA GLY A 70 -0.98 0.85 -3.02
C GLY A 70 -0.77 -0.15 -4.16
N VAL A 71 0.46 -0.44 -4.55
CA VAL A 71 0.74 -1.37 -5.66
C VAL A 71 0.24 -2.77 -5.35
N ASP A 72 0.64 -3.34 -4.22
CA ASP A 72 0.19 -4.67 -3.81
C ASP A 72 -1.34 -4.72 -3.67
N CYS A 73 -1.92 -3.76 -2.95
CA CYS A 73 -3.37 -3.66 -2.78
C CYS A 73 -4.13 -3.60 -4.11
N CYS A 74 -3.62 -2.84 -5.08
CA CYS A 74 -4.20 -2.71 -6.41
C CYS A 74 -4.31 -4.04 -7.15
N PHE A 75 -3.25 -4.85 -7.15
CA PHE A 75 -3.25 -6.15 -7.83
C PHE A 75 -3.95 -7.24 -7.02
N LEU A 76 -3.80 -7.24 -5.71
CA LEU A 76 -4.51 -8.18 -4.84
C LEU A 76 -6.02 -8.02 -4.94
N SER A 77 -6.52 -6.78 -5.09
CA SER A 77 -7.96 -6.49 -5.20
C SER A 77 -8.67 -7.22 -6.33
N GLU A 78 -7.93 -7.68 -7.35
CA GLU A 78 -8.49 -8.43 -8.49
C GLU A 78 -9.06 -9.80 -8.09
N SER A 79 -8.65 -10.33 -6.94
CA SER A 79 -9.08 -11.64 -6.41
C SER A 79 -10.05 -11.53 -5.23
N PHE A 80 -10.60 -10.31 -4.96
CA PHE A 80 -11.50 -10.06 -3.84
C PHE A 80 -12.70 -9.20 -4.25
N THR A 81 -13.84 -9.43 -3.58
CA THR A 81 -15.06 -8.64 -3.79
C THR A 81 -14.98 -7.29 -3.10
N HIS A 82 -14.42 -7.29 -1.88
CA HIS A 82 -14.27 -6.09 -1.05
C HIS A 82 -12.82 -5.93 -0.63
N THR A 83 -12.23 -4.80 -0.97
CA THR A 83 -10.85 -4.49 -0.61
C THR A 83 -10.78 -3.16 0.13
N THR A 84 -10.09 -3.17 1.27
CA THR A 84 -9.78 -1.98 2.07
C THR A 84 -8.28 -1.78 2.10
N TYR A 85 -7.87 -0.56 1.81
CA TYR A 85 -6.50 -0.06 1.89
C TYR A 85 -6.39 0.87 3.09
N VAL A 86 -5.44 0.61 3.99
CA VAL A 86 -5.18 1.41 5.19
C VAL A 86 -3.77 1.97 5.14
N GLU A 87 -3.63 3.28 5.32
CA GLU A 87 -2.33 3.99 5.30
C GLU A 87 -2.38 5.20 6.23
N GLN A 88 -1.32 5.37 7.02
CA GLN A 88 -1.22 6.46 7.99
C GLN A 88 -0.91 7.83 7.36
N GLN A 89 -0.24 7.86 6.20
CA GLN A 89 0.17 9.08 5.53
C GLN A 89 -0.96 9.63 4.65
N PRO A 90 -1.56 10.81 4.98
CA PRO A 90 -2.67 11.37 4.21
C PRO A 90 -2.32 11.63 2.74
N GLU A 91 -1.07 11.97 2.43
CA GLU A 91 -0.60 12.20 1.05
C GLU A 91 -0.72 10.91 0.23
N LEU A 92 -0.29 9.77 0.79
CA LEU A 92 -0.38 8.48 0.11
C LEU A 92 -1.83 8.01 -0.05
N CYS A 93 -2.70 8.25 0.95
CA CYS A 93 -4.13 7.95 0.83
C CYS A 93 -4.78 8.71 -0.33
N GLN A 94 -4.44 9.97 -0.52
CA GLN A 94 -4.98 10.78 -1.61
C GLN A 94 -4.48 10.31 -2.97
N LEU A 95 -3.18 10.00 -3.07
CA LEU A 95 -2.60 9.41 -4.28
C LEU A 95 -3.24 8.06 -4.59
N ALA A 96 -3.39 7.19 -3.60
CA ALA A 96 -4.02 5.88 -3.76
C ALA A 96 -5.46 6.00 -4.24
N THR A 97 -6.26 6.88 -3.63
CA THR A 97 -7.65 7.13 -4.06
C THR A 97 -7.72 7.55 -5.52
N HIS A 98 -6.87 8.51 -5.94
CA HIS A 98 -6.80 8.98 -7.32
C HIS A 98 -6.35 7.86 -8.27
N ASN A 99 -5.28 7.15 -7.93
CA ASN A 99 -4.67 6.13 -8.78
C ASN A 99 -5.57 4.91 -8.93
N PHE A 100 -6.22 4.46 -7.86
CA PHE A 100 -7.19 3.36 -7.93
C PHE A 100 -8.36 3.70 -8.86
N ALA A 101 -8.91 4.91 -8.74
CA ALA A 101 -9.96 5.38 -9.64
C ALA A 101 -9.46 5.44 -11.11
N SER A 102 -8.25 5.93 -11.35
CA SER A 102 -7.62 6.00 -12.69
C SER A 102 -7.42 4.60 -13.30
N LEU A 103 -7.19 3.59 -12.47
CA LEU A 103 -7.01 2.19 -12.88
C LEU A 103 -8.33 1.39 -12.88
N GLY A 104 -9.47 2.05 -12.62
CA GLY A 104 -10.79 1.39 -12.56
C GLY A 104 -10.94 0.42 -11.39
N LYS A 105 -10.21 0.62 -10.28
CA LYS A 105 -10.28 -0.22 -9.09
C LYS A 105 -11.22 0.37 -8.04
N HIS A 106 -12.08 -0.47 -7.46
CA HIS A 106 -12.99 -0.12 -6.38
C HIS A 106 -12.42 -0.56 -5.04
N ILE A 107 -11.53 0.25 -4.48
CA ILE A 107 -10.83 -0.02 -3.22
C ILE A 107 -11.23 1.06 -2.20
N HIS A 108 -11.67 0.64 -1.02
CA HIS A 108 -11.99 1.55 0.07
C HIS A 108 -10.70 2.04 0.74
N VAL A 109 -10.44 3.36 0.67
CA VAL A 109 -9.22 3.96 1.24
C VAL A 109 -9.52 4.55 2.60
N VAL A 110 -8.73 4.14 3.59
CA VAL A 110 -8.82 4.61 4.98
C VAL A 110 -7.50 5.24 5.42
N ASN A 111 -7.55 6.48 5.88
CA ASN A 111 -6.40 7.13 6.48
C ASN A 111 -6.39 6.86 7.99
N ALA A 112 -5.62 5.89 8.43
CA ALA A 112 -5.49 5.49 9.83
C ALA A 112 -4.13 4.85 10.11
N GLN A 113 -3.75 4.79 11.37
CA GLN A 113 -2.68 3.92 11.85
C GLN A 113 -3.15 2.46 11.74
N CYS A 114 -2.23 1.55 11.41
CA CYS A 114 -2.51 0.12 11.33
C CYS A 114 -3.15 -0.42 12.62
N GLU A 115 -2.55 -0.09 13.75
CA GLU A 115 -2.97 -0.54 15.08
C GLU A 115 -4.39 -0.08 15.42
N ASP A 116 -4.70 1.19 15.16
CA ASP A 116 -6.00 1.79 15.44
C ASP A 116 -7.10 1.18 14.55
N TYR A 117 -6.79 0.94 13.27
CA TYR A 117 -7.73 0.30 12.37
C TYR A 117 -7.97 -1.16 12.74
N LEU A 118 -6.90 -1.91 13.02
CA LEU A 118 -6.97 -3.31 13.42
C LEU A 118 -7.82 -3.53 14.69
N GLU A 119 -7.77 -2.57 15.64
CA GLU A 119 -8.59 -2.63 16.85
C GLU A 119 -10.08 -2.71 16.53
N ASN A 120 -10.54 -1.88 15.59
CA ASN A 120 -11.96 -1.62 15.36
C ASN A 120 -12.52 -2.33 14.11
N MET A 121 -11.69 -2.91 13.25
CA MET A 121 -12.16 -3.57 12.02
C MET A 121 -12.96 -4.85 12.29
N GLN A 122 -13.86 -5.17 11.40
CA GLN A 122 -14.48 -6.50 11.36
C GLN A 122 -13.47 -7.54 10.85
N PRO A 123 -13.61 -8.81 11.22
CA PRO A 123 -12.80 -9.88 10.64
C PRO A 123 -12.85 -9.90 9.11
N ALA A 124 -11.72 -10.19 8.48
CA ALA A 124 -11.58 -10.33 7.03
C ALA A 124 -11.09 -11.74 6.66
N ASP A 125 -11.33 -12.16 5.40
CA ASP A 125 -10.77 -13.42 4.92
C ASP A 125 -9.25 -13.36 4.88
N VAL A 126 -8.72 -12.25 4.37
CA VAL A 126 -7.28 -12.03 4.27
C VAL A 126 -6.90 -10.66 4.82
N ILE A 127 -5.87 -10.64 5.66
CA ILE A 127 -5.12 -9.44 6.02
C ILE A 127 -3.76 -9.51 5.32
N PHE A 128 -3.47 -8.49 4.50
CA PHE A 128 -2.14 -8.25 3.94
C PHE A 128 -1.39 -7.24 4.81
N ILE A 129 -0.12 -7.54 5.12
CA ILE A 129 0.73 -6.66 5.93
C ILE A 129 2.19 -6.78 5.49
N ASP A 130 2.78 -5.66 5.07
CA ASP A 130 4.20 -5.53 4.70
C ASP A 130 4.83 -4.37 5.51
N PRO A 131 5.28 -4.63 6.75
CA PRO A 131 5.75 -3.59 7.64
C PRO A 131 7.00 -2.90 7.12
N ALA A 132 7.07 -1.58 7.29
CA ALA A 132 8.24 -0.82 6.93
C ALA A 132 9.46 -1.24 7.78
N ARG A 133 10.54 -1.64 7.11
CA ARG A 133 11.81 -2.03 7.72
C ARG A 133 12.81 -0.88 7.77
N ARG A 134 12.35 0.30 8.23
CA ARG A 134 13.18 1.50 8.40
C ARG A 134 12.82 2.18 9.70
N ASP A 135 13.85 2.65 10.40
CA ASP A 135 13.68 3.50 11.58
C ASP A 135 13.29 4.94 11.18
N ASN A 136 12.95 5.75 12.18
CA ASN A 136 12.59 7.16 12.00
C ASN A 136 13.71 8.04 11.41
N LYS A 137 14.95 7.50 11.30
CA LYS A 137 16.12 8.16 10.71
C LYS A 137 16.44 7.63 9.32
N GLY A 138 15.62 6.71 8.80
CA GLY A 138 15.80 6.07 7.47
C GLY A 138 16.80 4.91 7.48
N GLY A 139 17.30 4.50 8.65
CA GLY A 139 18.17 3.33 8.84
C GLY A 139 17.37 2.02 8.59
N LYS A 140 18.04 1.01 8.03
CA LYS A 140 17.43 -0.31 7.80
C LYS A 140 17.34 -1.07 9.12
N VAL A 141 16.17 -1.57 9.48
CA VAL A 141 15.95 -2.44 10.63
C VAL A 141 15.82 -3.90 10.20
N VAL A 142 16.20 -4.82 11.08
CA VAL A 142 16.25 -6.26 10.80
C VAL A 142 15.30 -7.03 11.71
N LEU A 143 15.08 -6.57 12.93
CA LEU A 143 14.20 -7.24 13.88
C LEU A 143 12.73 -6.89 13.61
N LEU A 144 11.84 -7.87 13.77
CA LEU A 144 10.39 -7.68 13.66
C LEU A 144 9.85 -6.65 14.66
N ALA A 145 10.48 -6.57 15.84
CA ALA A 145 10.15 -5.60 16.88
C ALA A 145 10.42 -4.14 16.47
N ASP A 146 11.34 -3.93 15.52
CA ASP A 146 11.74 -2.59 15.07
C ASP A 146 11.00 -2.16 13.80
N CYS A 147 10.15 -3.03 13.24
CA CYS A 147 9.32 -2.72 12.08
C CYS A 147 8.17 -1.80 12.48
N THR A 148 7.62 -1.10 11.49
CA THR A 148 6.39 -0.30 11.67
C THR A 148 5.32 -0.80 10.72
N PRO A 149 4.17 -1.32 11.21
CA PRO A 149 3.87 -1.61 12.63
C PRO A 149 4.75 -2.71 13.23
N ASN A 150 4.88 -2.72 14.58
CA ASN A 150 5.58 -3.80 15.29
C ASN A 150 4.72 -5.07 15.30
N LEU A 151 5.13 -6.06 14.53
CA LEU A 151 4.36 -7.31 14.37
C LEU A 151 4.26 -8.14 15.67
N LEU A 152 5.20 -8.00 16.60
CA LEU A 152 5.14 -8.72 17.88
C LEU A 152 4.01 -8.18 18.77
N ASP A 153 3.72 -6.87 18.69
CA ASP A 153 2.69 -6.24 19.51
C ASP A 153 1.27 -6.53 18.97
N ILE A 154 1.12 -6.59 17.65
CA ILE A 154 -0.19 -6.75 17.01
C ILE A 154 -0.50 -8.18 16.55
N GLY A 155 0.46 -9.09 16.57
CA GLY A 155 0.34 -10.45 15.99
C GLY A 155 -0.85 -11.24 16.50
N ASN A 156 -1.09 -11.26 17.80
CA ASN A 156 -2.25 -11.96 18.38
C ASN A 156 -3.59 -11.40 17.87
N LYS A 157 -3.67 -10.08 17.67
CA LYS A 157 -4.87 -9.42 17.17
C LYS A 157 -5.08 -9.70 15.68
N LEU A 158 -4.00 -9.70 14.89
CA LEU A 158 -4.05 -10.11 13.48
C LEU A 158 -4.66 -11.49 13.33
N LEU A 159 -4.18 -12.48 14.11
CA LEU A 159 -4.68 -13.86 14.07
C LEU A 159 -6.15 -13.98 14.49
N GLN A 160 -6.67 -13.07 15.31
CA GLN A 160 -8.08 -13.05 15.69
C GLN A 160 -8.99 -12.40 14.63
N LYS A 161 -8.42 -11.58 13.75
CA LYS A 161 -9.16 -10.77 12.78
C LYS A 161 -9.09 -11.29 11.34
N CYS A 162 -8.34 -12.35 11.06
CA CYS A 162 -8.30 -12.93 9.73
C CYS A 162 -8.26 -14.46 9.74
N GLN A 163 -8.74 -15.05 8.64
CA GLN A 163 -8.56 -16.48 8.37
C GLN A 163 -7.16 -16.76 7.81
N THR A 164 -6.62 -15.83 7.03
CA THR A 164 -5.29 -15.91 6.44
C THR A 164 -4.56 -14.57 6.58
N MET A 165 -3.33 -14.61 7.09
CA MET A 165 -2.41 -13.48 7.11
C MET A 165 -1.35 -13.69 6.01
N TYR A 166 -1.09 -12.64 5.26
CA TYR A 166 -0.12 -12.65 4.17
C TYR A 166 0.84 -11.46 4.27
#